data_8a894e5aa42ead896ce23571e4926f25
#
_entry.id   8a894e5aa42ead896ce23571e4926f25
#
_cell.length_a   1.000
_cell.length_b   1.000
_cell.length_c   1.000
_cell.angle_alpha   90.00
_cell.angle_beta   90.00
_cell.angle_gamma   90.00
#
_symmetry.space_group_name_H-M   'P 1'
#
loop_
_entity.id
_entity.type
_entity.pdbx_description
1 polymer ?
#
loop_
_entity_poly.entity_id
_entity_poly.type
_entity_poly.pdbx_seq_one_letter_code
_entity_poly.pdbx_strand_id
1 'polypeptide(L)'
;MSAGEPLPVQTWNTWKDATGVEILDTIGCTETYHTFMANRPGEVRPGSSGKPIRGYDVRLVDDEGKDVQAGMVGNLMVRGESTALFYLHQSEKTRHSFRGEWLFTGDQYLQDKDGYYWHKGRVDDMLKVGGLWVSPIEIEEVLSGHDSVADCAVVGHYDNAGLLKPKAFVCLRNGVEPSDELFEQLVKLCAKTLDAHKRPRWLEFNNDLPRTSTGKLQRFKLREQ
;
A
#
# COMPACT_ATOMS: atom_id res chain seq x y z
N MET A 1 -9.50 -3.77 -15.56
CA MET A 1 -9.55 -3.51 -14.11
C MET A 1 -8.30 -4.06 -13.48
N SER A 2 -7.79 -3.39 -12.46
CA SER A 2 -6.72 -3.87 -11.58
C SER A 2 -7.25 -3.98 -10.14
N ALA A 3 -6.83 -5.00 -9.41
CA ALA A 3 -7.21 -5.21 -8.01
C ALA A 3 -6.19 -6.13 -7.30
N GLY A 4 -6.23 -6.15 -5.97
CA GLY A 4 -5.43 -7.04 -5.14
C GLY A 4 -4.19 -6.40 -4.55
N GLU A 5 -3.51 -5.53 -5.28
CA GLU A 5 -2.43 -4.65 -4.82
C GLU A 5 -2.58 -3.27 -5.48
N PRO A 6 -2.06 -2.19 -4.88
CA PRO A 6 -2.08 -0.87 -5.50
C PRO A 6 -1.36 -0.89 -6.86
N LEU A 7 -1.97 -0.31 -7.87
CA LEU A 7 -1.36 -0.19 -9.20
C LEU A 7 -0.38 0.99 -9.23
N PRO A 8 0.92 0.76 -9.47
CA PRO A 8 1.88 1.86 -9.59
C PRO A 8 1.51 2.84 -10.71
N VAL A 9 1.61 4.14 -10.44
CA VAL A 9 1.27 5.19 -11.39
C VAL A 9 2.06 5.04 -12.70
N GLN A 10 3.34 4.68 -12.63
CA GLN A 10 4.16 4.47 -13.81
C GLN A 10 3.67 3.31 -14.66
N THR A 11 3.25 2.20 -14.06
CA THR A 11 2.66 1.05 -14.76
C THR A 11 1.37 1.47 -15.47
N TRP A 12 0.52 2.25 -14.79
CA TRP A 12 -0.71 2.78 -15.37
C TRP A 12 -0.42 3.67 -16.59
N ASN A 13 0.55 4.60 -16.46
CA ASN A 13 0.95 5.51 -17.56
C ASN A 13 1.50 4.72 -18.74
N THR A 14 2.44 3.79 -18.50
CA THR A 14 3.03 2.96 -19.57
C THR A 14 1.95 2.18 -20.33
N TRP A 15 0.99 1.61 -19.62
CA TRP A 15 -0.14 0.91 -20.26
C TRP A 15 -1.01 1.86 -21.08
N LYS A 16 -1.36 3.00 -20.50
CA LYS A 16 -2.20 4.01 -21.19
C LYS A 16 -1.54 4.51 -22.47
N ASP A 17 -0.24 4.79 -22.43
CA ASP A 17 0.53 5.28 -23.57
C ASP A 17 0.62 4.21 -24.67
N ALA A 18 0.81 2.94 -24.30
CA ALA A 18 0.93 1.84 -25.24
C ALA A 18 -0.39 1.42 -25.89
N THR A 19 -1.51 1.54 -25.18
CA THR A 19 -2.80 0.95 -25.60
C THR A 19 -3.93 1.96 -25.82
N GLY A 20 -3.79 3.18 -25.30
CA GLY A 20 -4.87 4.16 -25.23
C GLY A 20 -5.98 3.83 -24.21
N VAL A 21 -5.92 2.69 -23.52
CA VAL A 21 -6.97 2.20 -22.62
C VAL A 21 -6.66 2.54 -21.16
N GLU A 22 -7.67 2.99 -20.41
CA GLU A 22 -7.53 3.25 -18.98
C GLU A 22 -7.65 1.95 -18.18
N ILE A 23 -6.72 1.72 -17.26
CA ILE A 23 -6.89 0.71 -16.22
C ILE A 23 -7.70 1.33 -15.09
N LEU A 24 -8.78 0.67 -14.70
CA LEU A 24 -9.58 1.05 -13.53
C LEU A 24 -9.03 0.30 -12.33
N ASP A 25 -8.28 1.00 -11.48
CA ASP A 25 -7.80 0.43 -10.22
C ASP A 25 -8.91 0.45 -9.18
N THR A 26 -8.97 -0.62 -8.38
CA THR A 26 -10.09 -0.88 -7.47
C THR A 26 -9.59 -1.51 -6.19
N ILE A 27 -10.33 -1.34 -5.10
CA ILE A 27 -10.14 -2.13 -3.89
C ILE A 27 -11.41 -2.91 -3.54
N GLY A 28 -11.19 -4.12 -3.09
CA GLY A 28 -12.19 -5.02 -2.51
C GLY A 28 -11.52 -6.00 -1.56
N CYS A 29 -12.29 -6.74 -0.83
CA CYS A 29 -11.80 -7.82 0.03
C CYS A 29 -12.78 -8.99 0.02
N THR A 30 -12.32 -10.14 0.50
CA THR A 30 -13.12 -11.35 0.61
C THR A 30 -14.36 -11.12 1.48
N GLU A 31 -14.21 -10.32 2.52
CA GLU A 31 -15.26 -10.01 3.49
C GLU A 31 -16.39 -9.17 2.91
N THR A 32 -16.16 -8.43 1.83
CA THR A 32 -17.20 -7.71 1.07
C THR A 32 -17.61 -8.44 -0.20
N TYR A 33 -17.11 -9.67 -0.40
CA TYR A 33 -17.31 -10.51 -1.59
C TYR A 33 -16.57 -9.99 -2.84
N HIS A 34 -16.58 -8.70 -3.09
CA HIS A 34 -15.96 -8.07 -4.25
C HIS A 34 -15.48 -6.63 -3.96
N THR A 35 -15.27 -5.87 -5.01
CA THR A 35 -14.89 -4.46 -5.00
C THR A 35 -15.95 -3.57 -4.31
N PHE A 36 -15.50 -2.66 -3.45
CA PHE A 36 -16.33 -1.65 -2.79
C PHE A 36 -15.91 -0.20 -3.11
N MET A 37 -14.70 0.01 -3.67
CA MET A 37 -14.28 1.29 -4.28
C MET A 37 -13.63 1.03 -5.63
N ALA A 38 -13.83 1.94 -6.59
CA ALA A 38 -13.27 1.84 -7.93
C ALA A 38 -13.07 3.21 -8.58
N ASN A 39 -12.09 3.30 -9.47
CA ASN A 39 -12.02 4.35 -10.47
C ASN A 39 -13.10 4.15 -11.53
N ARG A 40 -13.59 5.23 -12.12
CA ARG A 40 -14.59 5.23 -13.17
C ARG A 40 -13.97 5.61 -14.52
N PRO A 41 -14.47 5.08 -15.65
CA PRO A 41 -14.00 5.48 -16.97
C PRO A 41 -14.10 6.99 -17.17
N GLY A 42 -13.04 7.60 -17.66
CA GLY A 42 -12.96 9.06 -17.89
C GLY A 42 -12.73 9.91 -16.63
N GLU A 43 -12.76 9.30 -15.45
CA GLU A 43 -12.51 9.98 -14.15
C GLU A 43 -11.37 9.31 -13.37
N VAL A 44 -10.49 8.58 -14.05
CA VAL A 44 -9.41 7.84 -13.39
C VAL A 44 -8.39 8.80 -12.78
N ARG A 45 -8.04 8.55 -11.52
CA ARG A 45 -6.90 9.16 -10.83
C ARG A 45 -5.85 8.06 -10.62
N PRO A 46 -4.79 8.01 -11.46
CA PRO A 46 -3.74 6.99 -11.33
C PRO A 46 -3.13 6.97 -9.92
N GLY A 47 -3.00 5.78 -9.33
CA GLY A 47 -2.54 5.59 -7.95
C GLY A 47 -3.63 5.66 -6.88
N SER A 48 -4.85 6.12 -7.21
CA SER A 48 -5.98 6.06 -6.29
C SER A 48 -6.81 4.78 -6.50
N SER A 49 -7.46 4.32 -5.44
CA SER A 49 -8.47 3.25 -5.51
C SER A 49 -9.86 3.78 -5.94
N GLY A 50 -9.94 5.03 -6.40
CA GLY A 50 -11.19 5.66 -6.85
C GLY A 50 -12.09 6.12 -5.71
N LYS A 51 -13.40 5.92 -5.88
CA LYS A 51 -14.46 6.33 -4.95
C LYS A 51 -15.35 5.14 -4.61
N PRO A 52 -16.13 5.20 -3.50
CA PRO A 52 -17.09 4.16 -3.17
C PRO A 52 -18.05 3.88 -4.34
N ILE A 53 -18.31 2.61 -4.61
CA ILE A 53 -19.32 2.20 -5.58
C ILE A 53 -20.71 2.14 -4.92
N ARG A 54 -21.74 2.16 -5.74
CA ARG A 54 -23.13 2.11 -5.25
C ARG A 54 -23.36 0.89 -4.37
N GLY A 55 -23.98 1.11 -3.20
CA GLY A 55 -24.30 0.06 -2.24
C GLY A 55 -23.25 -0.11 -1.13
N TYR A 56 -22.18 0.69 -1.16
CA TYR A 56 -21.19 0.70 -0.09
C TYR A 56 -21.01 2.10 0.47
N ASP A 57 -20.92 2.16 1.80
CA ASP A 57 -20.45 3.31 2.53
C ASP A 57 -19.02 3.06 3.01
N VAL A 58 -18.21 4.09 2.95
CA VAL A 58 -16.81 4.06 3.37
C VAL A 58 -16.51 5.25 4.27
N ARG A 59 -15.75 5.01 5.32
CA ARG A 59 -15.26 6.06 6.22
C ARG A 59 -13.82 5.79 6.64
N LEU A 60 -13.11 6.85 7.00
CA LEU A 60 -11.77 6.77 7.57
C LEU A 60 -11.84 7.18 9.04
N VAL A 61 -11.30 6.35 9.91
CA VAL A 61 -11.35 6.56 11.36
C VAL A 61 -9.95 6.53 11.98
N ASP A 62 -9.78 7.22 13.09
CA ASP A 62 -8.62 7.10 13.95
C ASP A 62 -8.63 5.79 14.78
N ASP A 63 -7.64 5.60 15.64
CA ASP A 63 -7.54 4.41 16.49
C ASP A 63 -8.65 4.34 17.56
N GLU A 64 -9.31 5.48 17.86
CA GLU A 64 -10.45 5.59 18.77
C GLU A 64 -11.80 5.37 18.06
N GLY A 65 -11.79 5.20 16.72
CA GLY A 65 -12.98 4.97 15.90
C GLY A 65 -13.75 6.24 15.51
N LYS A 66 -13.17 7.42 15.70
CA LYS A 66 -13.74 8.70 15.28
C LYS A 66 -13.34 9.01 13.84
N ASP A 67 -14.24 9.63 13.07
CA ASP A 67 -13.95 10.04 11.71
C ASP A 67 -12.79 11.04 11.65
N VAL A 68 -11.85 10.80 10.74
CA VAL A 68 -10.75 11.72 10.46
C VAL A 68 -11.19 12.76 9.42
N GLN A 69 -10.55 13.93 9.44
CA GLN A 69 -10.79 14.97 8.44
C GLN A 69 -10.18 14.58 7.06
N ALA A 70 -10.77 15.09 5.99
CA ALA A 70 -10.22 14.95 4.64
C ALA A 70 -8.76 15.44 4.60
N GLY A 71 -7.90 14.69 3.94
CA GLY A 71 -6.45 14.92 3.91
C GLY A 71 -5.68 14.27 5.05
N MET A 72 -6.35 13.68 6.04
CA MET A 72 -5.72 12.89 7.10
C MET A 72 -5.76 11.41 6.77
N VAL A 73 -4.72 10.68 7.18
CA VAL A 73 -4.69 9.22 7.09
C VAL A 73 -5.56 8.63 8.17
N GLY A 74 -6.39 7.66 7.82
CA GLY A 74 -7.23 6.93 8.76
C GLY A 74 -7.37 5.45 8.38
N ASN A 75 -7.88 4.68 9.32
CA ASN A 75 -8.20 3.28 9.15
C ASN A 75 -9.48 3.15 8.31
N LEU A 76 -9.42 2.36 7.25
CA LEU A 76 -10.53 2.17 6.32
C LEU A 76 -11.60 1.26 6.90
N MET A 77 -12.80 1.80 7.00
CA MET A 77 -14.01 1.08 7.38
C MET A 77 -14.97 1.05 6.19
N VAL A 78 -15.58 -0.11 5.95
CA VAL A 78 -16.58 -0.28 4.88
C VAL A 78 -17.82 -0.98 5.42
N ARG A 79 -18.99 -0.62 4.91
CA ARG A 79 -20.23 -1.36 5.10
C ARG A 79 -20.98 -1.48 3.77
N GLY A 80 -21.69 -2.58 3.60
CA GLY A 80 -22.52 -2.86 2.44
C GLY A 80 -23.26 -4.17 2.66
N GLU A 81 -24.32 -4.42 1.91
CA GLU A 81 -25.17 -5.60 2.08
C GLU A 81 -24.45 -6.93 1.84
N SER A 82 -23.37 -6.92 1.04
CA SER A 82 -22.56 -8.11 0.78
C SER A 82 -21.50 -8.40 1.84
N THR A 83 -21.38 -7.53 2.86
CA THR A 83 -20.38 -7.72 3.92
C THR A 83 -20.69 -8.99 4.71
N ALA A 84 -19.68 -9.87 4.86
CA ALA A 84 -19.79 -11.09 5.65
C ALA A 84 -20.15 -10.77 7.11
N LEU A 85 -20.82 -11.68 7.77
CA LEU A 85 -21.27 -11.49 9.15
C LEU A 85 -20.17 -11.79 10.17
N PHE A 86 -19.33 -12.80 9.90
CA PHE A 86 -18.28 -13.26 10.83
C PHE A 86 -17.27 -14.20 10.15
N TYR A 87 -16.16 -14.44 10.79
CA TYR A 87 -15.21 -15.51 10.47
C TYR A 87 -15.58 -16.79 11.22
N LEU A 88 -15.82 -17.87 10.49
CA LEU A 88 -16.21 -19.15 11.07
C LEU A 88 -15.13 -19.68 12.05
N HIS A 89 -15.52 -20.03 13.27
CA HIS A 89 -14.66 -20.49 14.35
C HIS A 89 -13.51 -19.53 14.75
N GLN A 90 -13.62 -18.22 14.43
CA GLN A 90 -12.65 -17.20 14.76
C GLN A 90 -13.32 -16.01 15.46
N SER A 91 -13.85 -16.23 16.64
CA SER A 91 -14.66 -15.22 17.36
C SER A 91 -13.87 -13.96 17.73
N GLU A 92 -12.58 -14.10 18.05
CA GLU A 92 -11.71 -12.98 18.38
C GLU A 92 -11.43 -12.12 17.16
N LYS A 93 -11.04 -12.73 16.03
CA LYS A 93 -10.85 -12.06 14.76
C LYS A 93 -12.15 -11.38 14.29
N THR A 94 -13.30 -12.05 14.47
CA THR A 94 -14.60 -11.47 14.13
C THR A 94 -14.86 -10.18 14.91
N ARG A 95 -14.68 -10.19 16.23
CA ARG A 95 -14.87 -9.00 17.08
C ARG A 95 -13.91 -7.86 16.75
N HIS A 96 -12.68 -8.18 16.33
CA HIS A 96 -11.72 -7.17 15.91
C HIS A 96 -12.10 -6.53 14.59
N SER A 97 -12.52 -7.33 13.62
CA SER A 97 -12.78 -6.87 12.24
C SER A 97 -14.19 -6.33 12.02
N PHE A 98 -15.22 -6.96 12.60
CA PHE A 98 -16.62 -6.54 12.43
C PHE A 98 -17.09 -5.71 13.63
N ARG A 99 -17.25 -4.40 13.43
CA ARG A 99 -17.61 -3.43 14.46
C ARG A 99 -19.01 -2.87 14.18
N GLY A 100 -20.04 -3.55 14.67
CA GLY A 100 -21.43 -3.27 14.28
C GLY A 100 -21.66 -3.61 12.81
N GLU A 101 -22.15 -2.65 12.04
CA GLU A 101 -22.36 -2.80 10.58
C GLU A 101 -21.09 -2.55 9.74
N TRP A 102 -19.99 -2.17 10.38
CA TRP A 102 -18.75 -1.78 9.72
C TRP A 102 -17.70 -2.87 9.79
N LEU A 103 -17.09 -3.15 8.64
CA LEU A 103 -15.90 -3.96 8.52
C LEU A 103 -14.66 -3.06 8.61
N PHE A 104 -13.77 -3.34 9.54
CA PHE A 104 -12.42 -2.81 9.60
C PHE A 104 -11.54 -3.62 8.64
N THR A 105 -11.08 -3.01 7.54
CA THR A 105 -10.36 -3.73 6.48
C THR A 105 -8.91 -4.03 6.84
N GLY A 106 -8.35 -3.28 7.80
CA GLY A 106 -6.93 -3.30 8.13
C GLY A 106 -6.05 -2.49 7.18
N ASP A 107 -6.65 -1.77 6.23
CA ASP A 107 -5.95 -0.86 5.34
C ASP A 107 -6.03 0.57 5.85
N GLN A 108 -4.99 1.35 5.61
CA GLN A 108 -4.96 2.79 5.87
C GLN A 108 -5.07 3.56 4.56
N TYR A 109 -5.91 4.59 4.59
CA TYR A 109 -6.23 5.43 3.45
C TYR A 109 -6.21 6.91 3.80
N LEU A 110 -6.03 7.73 2.79
CA LEU A 110 -6.27 9.17 2.81
C LEU A 110 -7.37 9.46 1.80
N GLN A 111 -8.35 10.28 2.18
CA GLN A 111 -9.32 10.84 1.25
C GLN A 111 -8.90 12.26 0.86
N ASP A 112 -8.77 12.53 -0.44
CA ASP A 112 -8.49 13.88 -0.91
C ASP A 112 -9.76 14.76 -0.95
N LYS A 113 -9.56 16.05 -1.25
CA LYS A 113 -10.65 17.05 -1.35
C LYS A 113 -11.67 16.76 -2.47
N ASP A 114 -11.27 15.96 -3.46
CA ASP A 114 -12.12 15.57 -4.59
C ASP A 114 -12.85 14.24 -4.33
N GLY A 115 -12.62 13.64 -3.13
CA GLY A 115 -13.27 12.43 -2.64
C GLY A 115 -12.65 11.14 -3.15
N TYR A 116 -11.43 11.19 -3.72
CA TYR A 116 -10.67 9.99 -4.09
C TYR A 116 -9.91 9.44 -2.90
N TYR A 117 -9.78 8.11 -2.86
CA TYR A 117 -9.12 7.37 -1.79
C TYR A 117 -7.76 6.86 -2.23
N TRP A 118 -6.73 7.15 -1.43
CA TRP A 118 -5.32 6.85 -1.68
C TRP A 118 -4.81 5.88 -0.63
N HIS A 119 -4.38 4.69 -1.06
CA HIS A 119 -3.86 3.67 -0.16
C HIS A 119 -2.55 4.13 0.48
N LYS A 120 -2.43 3.95 1.81
CA LYS A 120 -1.25 4.35 2.59
C LYS A 120 -0.55 3.17 3.26
N GLY A 121 -1.08 1.98 3.10
CA GLY A 121 -0.51 0.76 3.62
C GLY A 121 -1.52 -0.05 4.43
N ARG A 122 -1.04 -1.14 5.00
CA ARG A 122 -1.80 -1.91 5.98
C ARG A 122 -1.39 -1.51 7.37
N VAL A 123 -2.33 -1.54 8.31
CA VAL A 123 -2.05 -1.26 9.74
C VAL A 123 -0.91 -2.14 10.26
N ASP A 124 -0.89 -3.43 9.88
CA ASP A 124 0.13 -4.39 10.30
C ASP A 124 1.50 -4.19 9.64
N ASP A 125 1.57 -3.45 8.53
CA ASP A 125 2.80 -3.18 7.79
C ASP A 125 3.38 -1.80 8.10
N MET A 126 2.61 -0.91 8.73
CA MET A 126 3.10 0.41 9.12
C MET A 126 4.27 0.32 10.09
N LEU A 127 5.28 1.14 9.88
CA LEU A 127 6.49 1.18 10.70
C LEU A 127 6.42 2.34 11.68
N LYS A 128 6.76 2.09 12.94
CA LYS A 128 6.88 3.16 13.96
C LYS A 128 8.35 3.51 14.17
N VAL A 129 8.84 4.47 13.39
CA VAL A 129 10.26 4.88 13.38
C VAL A 129 10.44 6.15 14.23
N GLY A 130 11.16 6.04 15.35
CA GLY A 130 11.38 7.17 16.24
C GLY A 130 10.07 7.81 16.77
N GLY A 131 9.02 7.00 16.94
CA GLY A 131 7.69 7.46 17.38
C GLY A 131 6.76 7.96 16.26
N LEU A 132 7.26 8.10 15.03
CA LEU A 132 6.49 8.56 13.89
C LEU A 132 6.06 7.38 13.01
N TRP A 133 4.85 7.44 12.47
CA TRP A 133 4.35 6.44 11.53
C TRP A 133 4.96 6.63 10.14
N VAL A 134 5.45 5.54 9.56
CA VAL A 134 6.07 5.49 8.23
C VAL A 134 5.37 4.44 7.40
N SER A 135 4.87 4.84 6.24
CA SER A 135 4.29 3.94 5.26
C SER A 135 5.40 3.30 4.42
N PRO A 136 5.53 1.96 4.38
CA PRO A 136 6.40 1.27 3.45
C PRO A 136 6.10 1.64 1.99
N ILE A 137 4.82 1.79 1.64
CA ILE A 137 4.37 2.11 0.27
C ILE A 137 4.89 3.47 -0.19
N GLU A 138 4.93 4.47 0.68
CA GLU A 138 5.48 5.79 0.33
C GLU A 138 6.96 5.70 -0.09
N ILE A 139 7.72 4.82 0.55
CA ILE A 139 9.12 4.59 0.21
C ILE A 139 9.23 3.77 -1.10
N GLU A 140 8.38 2.74 -1.22
CA GLU A 140 8.31 1.89 -2.42
C GLU A 140 7.93 2.70 -3.67
N GLU A 141 7.01 3.65 -3.56
CA GLU A 141 6.63 4.57 -4.66
C GLU A 141 7.82 5.40 -5.14
N VAL A 142 8.63 5.92 -4.21
CA VAL A 142 9.83 6.68 -4.55
C VAL A 142 10.87 5.82 -5.26
N LEU A 143 11.15 4.62 -4.76
CA LEU A 143 12.11 3.69 -5.35
C LEU A 143 11.65 3.19 -6.72
N SER A 144 10.37 2.84 -6.86
CA SER A 144 9.76 2.40 -8.12
C SER A 144 9.74 3.48 -9.21
N GLY A 145 9.89 4.74 -8.83
CA GLY A 145 10.04 5.87 -9.75
C GLY A 145 11.38 5.89 -10.49
N HIS A 146 12.36 5.08 -10.10
CA HIS A 146 13.66 4.99 -10.76
C HIS A 146 13.62 4.00 -11.92
N ASP A 147 14.14 4.40 -13.10
CA ASP A 147 14.07 3.62 -14.34
C ASP A 147 14.70 2.22 -14.23
N SER A 148 15.70 2.03 -13.39
CA SER A 148 16.37 0.74 -13.17
C SER A 148 15.60 -0.21 -12.26
N VAL A 149 14.58 0.26 -11.54
CA VAL A 149 13.82 -0.55 -10.58
C VAL A 149 12.65 -1.24 -11.27
N ALA A 150 12.58 -2.55 -11.16
CA ALA A 150 11.45 -3.35 -11.65
C ALA A 150 10.39 -3.53 -10.56
N ASP A 151 10.82 -3.79 -9.33
CA ASP A 151 9.97 -4.05 -8.18
C ASP A 151 10.71 -3.71 -6.89
N CYS A 152 10.01 -3.40 -5.82
CA CYS A 152 10.63 -3.20 -4.52
C CYS A 152 9.67 -3.49 -3.37
N ALA A 153 10.23 -3.78 -2.20
CA ALA A 153 9.49 -3.98 -0.97
C ALA A 153 10.23 -3.34 0.20
N VAL A 154 9.48 -2.72 1.10
CA VAL A 154 10.04 -2.12 2.32
C VAL A 154 9.44 -2.78 3.54
N VAL A 155 10.29 -3.14 4.49
CA VAL A 155 9.90 -3.72 5.77
C VAL A 155 10.63 -3.02 6.91
N GLY A 156 10.12 -3.19 8.14
CA GLY A 156 10.84 -2.77 9.34
C GLY A 156 11.94 -3.79 9.70
N HIS A 157 13.12 -3.29 10.00
CA HIS A 157 14.25 -4.06 10.51
C HIS A 157 14.85 -3.34 11.71
N TYR A 158 15.29 -4.09 12.73
CA TYR A 158 15.89 -3.51 13.94
C TYR A 158 17.39 -3.31 13.75
N ASP A 159 17.88 -2.11 14.08
CA ASP A 159 19.31 -1.85 14.11
C ASP A 159 19.98 -2.43 15.38
N ASN A 160 21.29 -2.33 15.47
CA ASN A 160 22.07 -2.87 16.60
C ASN A 160 21.71 -2.23 17.95
N ALA A 161 21.03 -1.10 17.96
CA ALA A 161 20.52 -0.42 19.15
C ALA A 161 19.07 -0.81 19.47
N GLY A 162 18.48 -1.77 18.72
CA GLY A 162 17.08 -2.20 18.87
C GLY A 162 16.05 -1.19 18.37
N LEU A 163 16.45 -0.25 17.50
CA LEU A 163 15.56 0.74 16.93
C LEU A 163 15.04 0.27 15.57
N LEU A 164 13.72 0.31 15.40
CA LEU A 164 13.08 -0.02 14.12
C LEU A 164 13.42 1.02 13.06
N LYS A 165 13.86 0.56 11.89
CA LYS A 165 14.22 1.37 10.72
C LYS A 165 13.67 0.73 9.44
N PRO A 166 13.37 1.51 8.39
CA PRO A 166 13.01 0.93 7.10
C PRO A 166 14.20 0.23 6.45
N LYS A 167 13.96 -0.96 5.90
CA LYS A 167 14.87 -1.73 5.04
C LYS A 167 14.18 -1.96 3.70
N ALA A 168 14.85 -1.58 2.61
CA ALA A 168 14.34 -1.73 1.25
C ALA A 168 15.01 -2.92 0.56
N PHE A 169 14.20 -3.76 -0.07
CA PHE A 169 14.62 -4.80 -1.01
C PHE A 169 14.23 -4.35 -2.42
N VAL A 170 15.18 -4.33 -3.34
CA VAL A 170 15.00 -3.79 -4.68
C VAL A 170 15.34 -4.83 -5.73
N CYS A 171 14.38 -5.11 -6.63
CA CYS A 171 14.60 -5.91 -7.82
C CYS A 171 14.86 -5.00 -9.01
N LEU A 172 15.93 -5.25 -9.74
CA LEU A 172 16.32 -4.46 -10.90
C LEU A 172 15.64 -4.99 -12.17
N ARG A 173 15.50 -4.11 -13.16
CA ARG A 173 15.00 -4.50 -14.48
C ARG A 173 16.00 -5.42 -15.19
N ASN A 174 15.49 -6.24 -16.08
CA ASN A 174 16.32 -7.13 -16.89
C ASN A 174 17.42 -6.34 -17.62
N GLY A 175 18.66 -6.84 -17.50
CA GLY A 175 19.83 -6.21 -18.12
C GLY A 175 20.47 -5.08 -17.31
N VAL A 176 19.96 -4.78 -16.11
CA VAL A 176 20.57 -3.87 -15.15
C VAL A 176 21.27 -4.68 -14.06
N GLU A 177 22.56 -4.45 -13.87
CA GLU A 177 23.34 -5.12 -12.83
C GLU A 177 23.46 -4.24 -11.57
N PRO A 178 23.47 -4.86 -10.37
CA PRO A 178 23.76 -4.16 -9.13
C PRO A 178 25.13 -3.47 -9.17
N SER A 179 25.21 -2.21 -8.76
CA SER A 179 26.45 -1.45 -8.63
C SER A 179 26.38 -0.46 -7.49
N ASP A 180 27.56 -0.06 -6.99
CA ASP A 180 27.67 0.97 -5.95
C ASP A 180 27.12 2.32 -6.43
N GLU A 181 27.29 2.62 -7.72
CA GLU A 181 26.75 3.85 -8.32
C GLU A 181 25.23 3.87 -8.30
N LEU A 182 24.59 2.77 -8.69
CA LEU A 182 23.13 2.64 -8.66
C LEU A 182 22.59 2.68 -7.22
N PHE A 183 23.29 2.03 -6.29
CA PHE A 183 22.96 2.11 -4.86
C PHE A 183 22.94 3.57 -4.38
N GLU A 184 24.00 4.34 -4.69
CA GLU A 184 24.06 5.76 -4.32
C GLU A 184 22.96 6.59 -4.98
N GLN A 185 22.60 6.31 -6.24
CA GLN A 185 21.51 6.99 -6.94
C GLN A 185 20.18 6.78 -6.22
N LEU A 186 19.86 5.56 -5.83
CA LEU A 186 18.63 5.23 -5.10
C LEU A 186 18.60 5.86 -3.70
N VAL A 187 19.73 5.85 -2.98
CA VAL A 187 19.84 6.52 -1.68
C VAL A 187 19.66 8.04 -1.82
N LYS A 188 20.27 8.66 -2.83
CA LYS A 188 20.09 10.09 -3.12
C LYS A 188 18.66 10.43 -3.51
N LEU A 189 18.00 9.57 -4.29
CA LEU A 189 16.59 9.72 -4.64
C LEU A 189 15.69 9.74 -3.40
N CYS A 190 15.85 8.76 -2.50
CA CYS A 190 15.15 8.73 -1.22
C CYS A 190 15.46 9.97 -0.35
N ALA A 191 16.74 10.40 -0.30
CA ALA A 191 17.14 11.55 0.49
C ALA A 191 16.55 12.88 -0.01
N LYS A 192 16.33 13.00 -1.31
CA LYS A 192 15.72 14.19 -1.94
C LYS A 192 14.21 14.25 -1.73
N THR A 193 13.54 13.11 -1.67
CA THR A 193 12.07 13.02 -1.76
C THR A 193 11.44 12.77 -0.39
N LEU A 194 12.12 12.01 0.49
CA LEU A 194 11.57 11.55 1.77
C LEU A 194 12.15 12.31 2.96
N ASP A 195 11.33 12.51 3.98
CA ASP A 195 11.75 12.95 5.30
C ASP A 195 12.79 11.98 5.91
N ALA A 196 13.68 12.49 6.75
CA ALA A 196 14.83 11.74 7.28
C ALA A 196 14.42 10.40 7.97
N HIS A 197 13.31 10.39 8.71
CA HIS A 197 12.83 9.19 9.42
C HIS A 197 12.21 8.13 8.49
N LYS A 198 11.84 8.49 7.25
CA LYS A 198 11.27 7.59 6.23
C LYS A 198 12.35 6.96 5.35
N ARG A 199 13.56 7.47 5.35
CA ARG A 199 14.64 6.99 4.47
C ARG A 199 15.08 5.58 4.87
N PRO A 200 15.21 4.64 3.91
CA PRO A 200 15.73 3.31 4.20
C PRO A 200 17.11 3.38 4.84
N ARG A 201 17.29 2.66 5.95
CA ARG A 201 18.61 2.51 6.58
C ARG A 201 19.47 1.51 5.82
N TRP A 202 18.82 0.52 5.22
CA TRP A 202 19.44 -0.52 4.39
C TRP A 202 18.68 -0.62 3.07
N LEU A 203 19.42 -0.86 2.01
CA LEU A 203 18.92 -1.16 0.69
C LEU A 203 19.69 -2.38 0.17
N GLU A 204 18.97 -3.42 -0.21
CA GLU A 204 19.53 -4.66 -0.74
C GLU A 204 18.95 -4.96 -2.11
N PHE A 205 19.83 -5.38 -3.03
CA PHE A 205 19.40 -5.84 -4.35
C PHE A 205 19.05 -7.33 -4.30
N ASN A 206 17.86 -7.67 -4.75
CA ASN A 206 17.34 -9.02 -4.80
C ASN A 206 16.93 -9.39 -6.22
N ASN A 207 17.01 -10.69 -6.56
CA ASN A 207 16.56 -11.16 -7.85
C ASN A 207 15.03 -11.27 -7.93
N ASP A 208 14.36 -11.55 -6.81
CA ASP A 208 12.92 -11.72 -6.73
C ASP A 208 12.41 -11.37 -5.33
N LEU A 209 11.14 -11.04 -5.22
CA LEU A 209 10.43 -10.79 -3.96
C LEU A 209 9.45 -11.93 -3.67
N PRO A 210 9.34 -12.37 -2.39
CA PRO A 210 8.43 -13.46 -2.04
C PRO A 210 6.98 -13.07 -2.26
N ARG A 211 6.27 -13.83 -3.10
CA ARG A 211 4.87 -13.60 -3.44
C ARG A 211 4.01 -14.84 -3.18
N THR A 212 2.71 -14.64 -2.99
CA THR A 212 1.72 -15.72 -2.97
C THR A 212 1.50 -16.25 -4.39
N SER A 213 0.78 -17.38 -4.53
CA SER A 213 0.35 -17.89 -5.82
C SER A 213 -0.53 -16.92 -6.62
N THR A 214 -1.14 -15.95 -5.94
CA THR A 214 -1.96 -14.88 -6.55
C THR A 214 -1.18 -13.59 -6.80
N GLY A 215 0.15 -13.59 -6.59
CA GLY A 215 1.05 -12.46 -6.86
C GLY A 215 1.25 -11.49 -5.69
N LYS A 216 0.51 -11.62 -4.58
CA LYS A 216 0.61 -10.68 -3.44
C LYS A 216 1.93 -10.82 -2.70
N LEU A 217 2.56 -9.69 -2.39
CA LEU A 217 3.83 -9.61 -1.67
C LEU A 217 3.70 -10.17 -0.23
N GLN A 218 4.63 -11.06 0.13
CA GLN A 218 4.71 -11.68 1.46
C GLN A 218 5.76 -10.98 2.33
N ARG A 219 5.48 -9.74 2.79
CA ARG A 219 6.41 -8.93 3.59
C ARG A 219 6.93 -9.63 4.85
N PHE A 220 6.14 -10.52 5.44
CA PHE A 220 6.57 -11.27 6.63
C PHE A 220 7.83 -12.10 6.39
N LYS A 221 8.02 -12.67 5.18
CA LYS A 221 9.23 -13.42 4.83
C LYS A 221 10.47 -12.52 4.67
N LEU A 222 10.29 -11.25 4.33
CA LEU A 222 11.38 -10.29 4.23
C LEU A 222 11.80 -9.74 5.61
N ARG A 223 10.92 -9.79 6.61
CA ARG A 223 11.24 -9.36 7.99
C ARG A 223 12.16 -10.33 8.72
N GLU A 224 12.25 -11.58 8.24
CA GLU A 224 13.11 -12.64 8.81
C GLU A 224 14.53 -12.64 8.20
N GLN A 225 14.78 -11.81 7.19
CA GLN A 225 16.07 -11.60 6.53
C GLN A 225 16.75 -10.36 7.10
#